data_8e68493a20b6656a3e6d5b02f3419b29
#
_entry.id   8e68493a20b6656a3e6d5b02f3419b29
#
_cell.length_a   1.000
_cell.length_b   1.000
_cell.length_c   1.000
_cell.angle_alpha   90.00
_cell.angle_beta   90.00
_cell.angle_gamma   90.00
#
_symmetry.space_group_name_H-M   'P 1'
#
loop_
_entity.id
_entity.type
_entity.pdbx_description
1 polymer ?
#
loop_
_entity_poly.entity_id
_entity_poly.type
_entity_poly.pdbx_seq_one_letter_code
_entity_poly.pdbx_strand_id
1 'polypeptide(L)'
;MQLKQKGIFQQMYCFEKKDSVRLKENYLNMGQTSPSGENIYLNNLYLTKNGKPFCPVMGEAHISRLPAEEWKDRILKMKAAGINTVSSYLFWVNHEFEKGKMDFTGDNNISEFIRICKENDMYFCLRIG
;
A
#
# COMPACT_ATOMS: atom_id res chain seq x y z
N MET A 1 -60.63 -13.66 -9.81
CA MET A 1 -59.94 -12.63 -9.00
C MET A 1 -58.48 -13.01 -8.94
N GLN A 2 -57.66 -12.48 -9.87
CA GLN A 2 -56.23 -12.83 -9.97
C GLN A 2 -55.43 -11.83 -9.16
N LEU A 3 -54.78 -12.33 -8.12
CA LEU A 3 -53.83 -11.55 -7.31
C LEU A 3 -52.53 -11.38 -8.16
N LYS A 4 -52.29 -10.17 -8.64
CA LYS A 4 -50.98 -9.78 -9.16
C LYS A 4 -49.99 -9.72 -8.00
N GLN A 5 -49.10 -10.70 -7.90
CA GLN A 5 -47.88 -10.57 -7.09
C GLN A 5 -47.02 -9.46 -7.73
N LYS A 6 -46.96 -8.31 -7.08
CA LYS A 6 -45.95 -7.29 -7.36
C LYS A 6 -44.60 -7.84 -6.89
N GLY A 7 -43.75 -8.22 -7.84
CA GLY A 7 -42.38 -8.57 -7.59
C GLY A 7 -41.64 -7.37 -6.98
N ILE A 8 -41.23 -7.52 -5.74
CA ILE A 8 -40.25 -6.68 -5.08
C ILE A 8 -38.89 -7.08 -5.68
N PHE A 9 -38.08 -6.09 -6.05
CA PHE A 9 -36.74 -6.15 -6.67
C PHE A 9 -36.67 -6.22 -8.19
N GLN A 10 -36.83 -5.05 -8.82
CA GLN A 10 -36.09 -4.65 -10.00
C GLN A 10 -35.72 -3.18 -9.90
N GLN A 11 -34.80 -2.84 -8.99
CA GLN A 11 -33.98 -1.67 -9.20
C GLN A 11 -32.84 -2.09 -10.15
N MET A 12 -33.07 -1.89 -11.44
CA MET A 12 -32.04 -2.06 -12.45
C MET A 12 -31.18 -0.80 -12.41
N TYR A 13 -29.96 -0.93 -11.89
CA TYR A 13 -28.98 0.14 -11.95
C TYR A 13 -28.43 0.18 -13.37
N CYS A 14 -28.88 1.13 -14.20
CA CYS A 14 -28.25 1.41 -15.47
C CYS A 14 -27.02 2.27 -15.25
N PHE A 15 -25.85 1.70 -15.46
CA PHE A 15 -24.62 2.47 -15.53
C PHE A 15 -24.44 2.95 -16.97
N GLU A 16 -24.65 4.22 -17.22
CA GLU A 16 -24.26 4.82 -18.50
C GLU A 16 -22.73 4.83 -18.57
N LYS A 17 -22.18 4.22 -19.60
CA LYS A 17 -20.76 4.34 -19.91
C LYS A 17 -20.50 5.77 -20.33
N LYS A 18 -20.02 6.60 -19.39
CA LYS A 18 -19.50 7.92 -19.73
C LYS A 18 -18.32 7.76 -20.70
N ASP A 19 -18.17 8.74 -21.59
CA ASP A 19 -17.02 8.79 -22.51
C ASP A 19 -15.72 8.46 -21.79
N SER A 20 -14.90 7.62 -22.41
CA SER A 20 -13.65 7.18 -21.83
C SER A 20 -12.75 8.39 -21.57
N VAL A 21 -12.44 8.63 -20.32
CA VAL A 21 -11.46 9.69 -19.96
C VAL A 21 -10.13 9.34 -20.61
N ARG A 22 -9.61 10.26 -21.44
CA ARG A 22 -8.30 10.08 -22.06
C ARG A 22 -7.24 9.98 -20.98
N LEU A 23 -6.50 8.88 -20.96
CA LEU A 23 -5.37 8.72 -20.05
C LEU A 23 -4.28 9.73 -20.36
N LYS A 24 -3.77 10.38 -19.32
CA LYS A 24 -2.61 11.24 -19.36
C LYS A 24 -1.54 10.61 -18.48
N GLU A 25 -0.56 9.99 -19.12
CA GLU A 25 0.57 9.41 -18.41
C GLU A 25 1.41 10.49 -17.72
N ASN A 26 1.99 10.15 -16.58
CA ASN A 26 2.84 11.04 -15.78
C ASN A 26 2.20 12.42 -15.49
N TYR A 27 0.90 12.43 -15.22
CA TYR A 27 0.07 13.63 -15.10
C TYR A 27 0.59 14.65 -14.07
N LEU A 28 1.10 14.17 -12.94
CA LEU A 28 1.65 15.02 -11.88
C LEU A 28 3.18 15.01 -11.85
N ASN A 29 3.83 14.44 -12.87
CA ASN A 29 5.28 14.18 -12.86
C ASN A 29 5.73 13.45 -11.59
N MET A 30 4.88 12.55 -11.08
CA MET A 30 5.11 11.72 -9.89
C MET A 30 5.32 10.28 -10.31
N GLY A 31 6.40 9.72 -9.86
CA GLY A 31 6.76 8.35 -10.13
C GLY A 31 8.26 8.17 -10.22
N GLN A 32 8.71 6.95 -10.17
CA GLN A 32 10.11 6.61 -10.23
C GLN A 32 10.32 5.19 -10.71
N THR A 33 11.50 4.96 -11.29
CA THR A 33 11.98 3.64 -11.62
C THR A 33 12.98 3.20 -10.56
N SER A 34 12.79 2.00 -10.02
CA SER A 34 13.71 1.40 -9.06
C SER A 34 15.02 0.98 -9.72
N PRO A 35 16.10 0.76 -8.97
CA PRO A 35 17.36 0.21 -9.50
C PRO A 35 17.19 -1.14 -10.19
N SER A 36 16.16 -1.91 -9.86
CA SER A 36 15.82 -3.17 -10.51
C SER A 36 15.03 -3.04 -11.81
N GLY A 37 14.73 -1.79 -12.24
CA GLY A 37 13.99 -1.51 -13.47
C GLY A 37 12.47 -1.51 -13.30
N GLU A 38 11.95 -1.80 -12.13
CA GLU A 38 10.52 -1.69 -11.86
C GLU A 38 10.11 -0.22 -11.76
N ASN A 39 9.04 0.17 -12.46
CA ASN A 39 8.56 1.54 -12.40
C ASN A 39 7.16 1.64 -11.79
N ILE A 40 6.95 2.71 -11.03
CA ILE A 40 5.64 3.09 -10.47
C ILE A 40 5.43 4.55 -10.84
N TYR A 41 4.35 4.83 -11.57
CA TYR A 41 3.97 6.17 -12.00
C TYR A 41 2.50 6.44 -11.74
N LEU A 42 2.17 7.71 -11.63
CA LEU A 42 0.79 8.18 -11.52
C LEU A 42 0.31 8.71 -12.87
N ASN A 43 -0.82 8.22 -13.34
CA ASN A 43 -1.59 8.87 -14.39
C ASN A 43 -2.73 9.71 -13.77
N ASN A 44 -3.61 10.28 -14.59
CA ASN A 44 -4.73 11.10 -14.10
C ASN A 44 -5.88 10.31 -13.45
N LEU A 45 -5.80 8.99 -13.39
CA LEU A 45 -6.85 8.14 -12.82
C LEU A 45 -6.35 7.20 -11.72
N TYR A 46 -5.15 6.62 -11.86
CA TYR A 46 -4.63 5.60 -10.95
C TYR A 46 -3.10 5.49 -11.02
N LEU A 47 -2.55 4.75 -10.08
CA LEU A 47 -1.15 4.31 -10.11
C LEU A 47 -0.96 3.21 -11.15
N THR A 48 0.18 3.24 -11.81
CA THR A 48 0.63 2.17 -12.70
C THR A 48 1.93 1.57 -12.18
N LYS A 49 2.06 0.26 -12.34
CA LYS A 49 3.29 -0.49 -12.13
C LYS A 49 3.68 -1.17 -13.43
N ASN A 50 4.85 -0.84 -13.97
CA ASN A 50 5.30 -1.33 -15.28
C ASN A 50 4.24 -1.16 -16.39
N GLY A 51 3.59 0.01 -16.43
CA GLY A 51 2.55 0.34 -17.38
C GLY A 51 1.18 -0.31 -17.15
N LYS A 52 1.01 -1.14 -16.10
CA LYS A 52 -0.27 -1.78 -15.76
C LYS A 52 -0.91 -1.09 -14.55
N PRO A 53 -2.25 -1.02 -14.47
CA PRO A 53 -2.93 -0.50 -13.28
C PRO A 53 -2.47 -1.19 -12.01
N PHE A 54 -2.17 -0.42 -10.98
CA PHE A 54 -1.75 -0.90 -9.68
C PHE A 54 -2.59 -0.26 -8.58
N CYS A 55 -3.22 -1.07 -7.74
CA CYS A 55 -3.98 -0.62 -6.58
C CYS A 55 -3.21 -0.99 -5.30
N PRO A 56 -2.63 -0.03 -4.58
CA PRO A 56 -2.03 -0.29 -3.28
C PRO A 56 -3.14 -0.54 -2.25
N VAL A 57 -3.22 -1.77 -1.76
CA VAL A 57 -4.04 -2.12 -0.60
C VAL A 57 -3.13 -2.03 0.63
N MET A 58 -3.24 -0.93 1.36
CA MET A 58 -2.33 -0.61 2.45
C MET A 58 -2.85 -1.12 3.79
N GLY A 59 -1.95 -1.74 4.56
CA GLY A 59 -2.15 -2.06 5.96
C GLY A 59 -1.07 -1.38 6.80
N GLU A 60 -1.44 -0.96 8.00
CA GLU A 60 -0.53 -0.27 8.90
C GLU A 60 0.03 -1.20 9.96
N ALA A 61 1.37 -1.25 10.07
CA ALA A 61 2.09 -2.00 11.08
C ALA A 61 3.27 -1.16 11.57
N HIS A 62 3.11 -0.55 12.76
CA HIS A 62 4.16 0.30 13.33
C HIS A 62 5.30 -0.55 13.87
N ILE A 63 6.47 -0.42 13.26
CA ILE A 63 7.71 -1.07 13.69
C ILE A 63 8.00 -0.83 15.17
N SER A 64 7.76 0.39 15.66
CA SER A 64 8.00 0.79 17.06
C SER A 64 7.08 0.11 18.08
N ARG A 65 6.09 -0.66 17.65
CA ARG A 65 5.11 -1.35 18.51
C ARG A 65 5.18 -2.86 18.38
N LEU A 66 6.06 -3.36 17.53
CA LEU A 66 6.20 -4.78 17.21
C LEU A 66 7.64 -5.21 17.47
N PRO A 67 7.88 -6.21 18.33
CA PRO A 67 9.20 -6.77 18.49
C PRO A 67 9.68 -7.41 17.18
N ALA A 68 10.98 -7.34 16.92
CA ALA A 68 11.58 -7.74 15.65
C ALA A 68 11.29 -9.20 15.28
N GLU A 69 11.22 -10.08 16.26
CA GLU A 69 10.90 -11.50 16.07
C GLU A 69 9.48 -11.76 15.54
N GLU A 70 8.55 -10.79 15.70
CA GLU A 70 7.17 -10.91 15.22
C GLU A 70 6.98 -10.33 13.81
N TRP A 71 7.91 -9.54 13.27
CA TRP A 71 7.71 -8.79 12.02
C TRP A 71 7.31 -9.68 10.86
N LYS A 72 8.03 -10.79 10.66
CA LYS A 72 7.75 -11.71 9.56
C LYS A 72 6.35 -12.33 9.66
N ASP A 73 5.95 -12.75 10.84
CA ASP A 73 4.62 -13.32 11.09
C ASP A 73 3.53 -12.30 10.79
N ARG A 74 3.69 -11.05 11.27
CA ARG A 74 2.72 -9.98 11.02
C ARG A 74 2.60 -9.63 9.54
N ILE A 75 3.73 -9.50 8.83
CA ILE A 75 3.75 -9.23 7.39
C ILE A 75 3.07 -10.34 6.61
N LEU A 76 3.32 -11.61 6.94
CA LEU A 76 2.66 -12.75 6.29
C LEU A 76 1.14 -12.77 6.54
N LYS A 77 0.68 -12.44 7.75
CA LYS A 77 -0.75 -12.31 8.06
C LYS A 77 -1.41 -11.17 7.27
N MET A 78 -0.72 -10.03 7.13
CA MET A 78 -1.19 -8.93 6.30
C MET A 78 -1.29 -9.35 4.84
N LYS A 79 -0.28 -10.02 4.30
CA LYS A 79 -0.30 -10.57 2.94
C LYS A 79 -1.47 -11.54 2.74
N ALA A 80 -1.70 -12.46 3.66
CA ALA A 80 -2.82 -13.40 3.62
C ALA A 80 -4.20 -12.71 3.64
N ALA A 81 -4.29 -11.52 4.25
CA ALA A 81 -5.49 -10.68 4.23
C ALA A 81 -5.66 -9.86 2.94
N GLY A 82 -4.78 -10.03 1.94
CA GLY A 82 -4.85 -9.32 0.66
C GLY A 82 -4.18 -7.94 0.65
N ILE A 83 -3.46 -7.57 1.71
CA ILE A 83 -2.64 -6.35 1.76
C ILE A 83 -1.39 -6.58 0.89
N ASN A 84 -1.03 -5.59 0.08
CA ASN A 84 0.17 -5.62 -0.76
C ASN A 84 1.19 -4.53 -0.41
N THR A 85 0.83 -3.62 0.49
CA THR A 85 1.67 -2.49 0.90
C THR A 85 1.59 -2.33 2.42
N VAL A 86 2.72 -2.45 3.09
CA VAL A 86 2.83 -2.18 4.53
C VAL A 86 3.18 -0.72 4.74
N SER A 87 2.47 -0.04 5.61
CA SER A 87 2.77 1.33 6.01
C SER A 87 3.25 1.36 7.46
N SER A 88 4.29 2.12 7.74
CA SER A 88 4.78 2.34 9.09
C SER A 88 5.31 3.76 9.28
N TYR A 89 5.13 4.29 10.49
CA TYR A 89 5.87 5.46 10.93
C TYR A 89 7.28 5.08 11.40
N LEU A 90 8.22 5.94 11.08
CA LEU A 90 9.53 6.00 11.70
C LEU A 90 9.53 7.20 12.66
N PHE A 91 9.37 6.93 13.94
CA PHE A 91 9.42 7.98 14.94
C PHE A 91 10.87 8.34 15.23
N TRP A 92 11.25 9.59 14.95
CA TRP A 92 12.63 10.06 15.14
C TRP A 92 13.14 9.83 16.54
N VAL A 93 12.32 10.07 17.55
CA VAL A 93 12.66 9.89 18.96
C VAL A 93 13.13 8.48 19.32
N ASN A 94 12.65 7.45 18.58
CA ASN A 94 13.07 6.07 18.82
C ASN A 94 14.47 5.78 18.26
N HIS A 95 14.90 6.57 17.27
CA HIS A 95 16.18 6.39 16.59
C HIS A 95 17.26 7.34 17.06
N GLU A 96 16.90 8.51 17.55
CA GLU A 96 17.82 9.50 18.12
C GLU A 96 17.39 9.85 19.55
N PHE A 97 17.56 8.90 20.46
CA PHE A 97 17.24 9.12 21.87
C PHE A 97 18.19 10.13 22.52
N GLU A 98 19.45 10.15 22.06
CA GLU A 98 20.45 11.13 22.45
C GLU A 98 20.95 11.86 21.20
N LYS A 99 20.96 13.18 21.22
CA LYS A 99 21.33 14.03 20.09
C LYS A 99 22.64 13.58 19.42
N GLY A 100 22.56 13.29 18.12
CA GLY A 100 23.69 12.85 17.29
C GLY A 100 24.02 11.36 17.42
N LYS A 101 23.29 10.60 18.24
CA LYS A 101 23.47 9.14 18.36
C LYS A 101 22.26 8.41 17.78
N MET A 102 22.43 7.94 16.54
CA MET A 102 21.39 7.21 15.84
C MET A 102 21.46 5.72 16.17
N ASP A 103 20.31 5.12 16.47
CA ASP A 103 20.15 3.67 16.67
C ASP A 103 19.19 3.08 15.65
N PHE A 104 19.70 2.15 14.85
CA PHE A 104 18.97 1.34 13.88
C PHE A 104 19.18 -0.16 14.14
N THR A 105 19.29 -0.56 15.39
CA THR A 105 19.51 -1.96 15.79
C THR A 105 18.28 -2.57 16.45
N GLY A 106 18.22 -3.91 16.52
CA GLY A 106 17.11 -4.61 17.15
C GLY A 106 15.75 -4.18 16.60
N ASP A 107 14.85 -3.78 17.50
CA ASP A 107 13.49 -3.33 17.15
C ASP A 107 13.45 -1.99 16.40
N ASN A 108 14.57 -1.28 16.33
CA ASN A 108 14.73 -0.05 15.54
C ASN A 108 15.29 -0.33 14.13
N ASN A 109 15.56 -1.58 13.75
CA ASN A 109 16.18 -1.91 12.46
C ASN A 109 15.19 -1.84 11.32
N ILE A 110 14.89 -0.62 10.86
CA ILE A 110 13.99 -0.37 9.72
C ILE A 110 14.46 -1.05 8.43
N SER A 111 15.77 -1.17 8.21
CA SER A 111 16.31 -1.82 7.03
C SER A 111 15.95 -3.30 6.98
N GLU A 112 16.00 -3.97 8.13
CA GLU A 112 15.59 -5.38 8.25
C GLU A 112 14.08 -5.54 8.03
N PHE A 113 13.27 -4.64 8.58
CA PHE A 113 11.82 -4.64 8.37
C PHE A 113 11.47 -4.50 6.88
N ILE A 114 12.13 -3.56 6.18
CA ILE A 114 11.96 -3.36 4.72
C ILE A 114 12.42 -4.61 3.96
N ARG A 115 13.53 -5.24 4.37
CA ARG A 115 14.02 -6.47 3.76
C ARG A 115 12.99 -7.59 3.85
N ILE A 116 12.37 -7.78 5.02
CA ILE A 116 11.31 -8.78 5.23
C ILE A 116 10.10 -8.48 4.35
N CYS A 117 9.67 -7.22 4.23
CA CYS A 117 8.60 -6.83 3.31
C CYS A 117 8.94 -7.23 1.87
N LYS A 118 10.14 -6.87 1.39
CA LYS A 118 10.61 -7.17 0.03
C LYS A 118 10.67 -8.67 -0.26
N GLU A 119 11.21 -9.48 0.66
CA GLU A 119 11.29 -10.94 0.52
C GLU A 119 9.93 -11.62 0.45
N ASN A 120 8.89 -10.94 0.91
CA ASN A 120 7.53 -11.42 0.87
C ASN A 120 6.67 -10.70 -0.20
N ASP A 121 7.28 -10.06 -1.21
CA ASP A 121 6.61 -9.33 -2.30
C ASP A 121 5.64 -8.27 -1.79
N MET A 122 5.97 -7.60 -0.69
CA MET A 122 5.19 -6.51 -0.12
C MET A 122 5.88 -5.17 -0.38
N TYR A 123 5.12 -4.19 -0.82
CA TYR A 123 5.61 -2.81 -0.86
C TYR A 123 5.67 -2.22 0.54
N PHE A 124 6.51 -1.21 0.70
CA PHE A 124 6.63 -0.51 1.97
C PHE A 124 6.46 0.99 1.78
N CYS A 125 5.55 1.58 2.55
CA CYS A 125 5.33 3.02 2.62
C CYS A 125 5.89 3.55 3.94
N LEU A 126 7.07 4.16 3.87
CA LEU A 126 7.71 4.79 5.04
C LEU A 126 7.14 6.20 5.24
N ARG A 127 6.67 6.48 6.44
CA ARG A 127 6.31 7.82 6.90
C ARG A 127 7.28 8.25 7.99
N ILE A 128 7.96 9.36 7.77
CA ILE A 128 8.94 9.91 8.70
C ILE A 128 8.28 11.06 9.45
N GLY A 129 8.34 11.03 10.79
CA GLY A 129 7.73 12.04 11.64
C GLY A 129 8.29 12.06 13.05
#